data_56cc958009a3a79435c5a1a1b8406ed8
#
_entry.id   56cc958009a3a79435c5a1a1b8406ed8
#
_cell.length_a   1.000
_cell.length_b   1.000
_cell.length_c   1.000
_cell.angle_alpha   90.00
_cell.angle_beta   90.00
_cell.angle_gamma   90.00
#
_symmetry.space_group_name_H-M   'P 1'
#
loop_
_entity.id
_entity.type
_entity.pdbx_description
1 polymer ?
#
loop_
_entity_poly.entity_id
_entity_poly.type
_entity_poly.pdbx_seq_one_letter_code
_entity_poly.pdbx_strand_id
1 'polypeptide(L)'
;MDFLKEIVKEIGNDYTQLASDIDETETYVDTGSYIFNGLISGSIFGGVSNNKITAIAGESSTGKTFFSLAVVKNFLDSNPDGYCLYFDTEAAVNKSLLASRGIDLDRLVVVNVVTIEEFRTRALKAVDIYLKTDTEDRKPCMFVLDSLGMLSTEKEIRDALDDKQVRDMTKSQLVKGAFRMLTLKLGQANIPLIVTNHTYDVIGSYVPTKEMGGGSGLKYAASTIIYLSKKKEKDKTEVVGNLIKAKTAKSRLSKENKQVEIRLFFDHRGLDRYYGLLELGEIGGLWKNVAGRYEIGGKKLYAKQILSEPETYFTNEVMQALDEIAKSEFSYGS
;
A
#
# COMPACT_ATOMS: atom_id res chain seq x y z
N MET A 1 2.99 -37.79 -15.20
CA MET A 1 2.62 -36.47 -15.77
C MET A 1 1.20 -36.44 -16.35
N ASP A 2 0.73 -37.48 -17.02
CA ASP A 2 -0.65 -37.52 -17.55
C ASP A 2 -1.76 -37.45 -16.50
N PHE A 3 -1.60 -38.19 -15.40
CA PHE A 3 -2.61 -38.24 -14.32
C PHE A 3 -2.87 -36.88 -13.64
N LEU A 4 -1.84 -36.07 -13.40
CA LEU A 4 -2.02 -34.75 -12.82
C LEU A 4 -2.71 -33.76 -13.78
N LYS A 5 -2.39 -33.86 -15.07
CA LYS A 5 -3.09 -33.07 -16.12
C LYS A 5 -4.55 -33.48 -16.26
N GLU A 6 -4.84 -34.78 -16.12
CA GLU A 6 -6.22 -35.27 -16.13
C GLU A 6 -7.00 -34.73 -14.89
N ILE A 7 -6.41 -34.73 -13.69
CA ILE A 7 -7.01 -34.12 -12.50
C ILE A 7 -7.30 -32.63 -12.72
N VAL A 8 -6.34 -31.86 -13.25
CA VAL A 8 -6.52 -30.44 -13.53
C VAL A 8 -7.70 -30.23 -14.49
N LYS A 9 -7.81 -31.07 -15.53
CA LYS A 9 -8.90 -31.00 -16.50
C LYS A 9 -10.26 -31.39 -15.91
N GLU A 10 -10.31 -32.43 -15.08
CA GLU A 10 -11.56 -32.91 -14.45
C GLU A 10 -12.10 -31.96 -13.38
N ILE A 11 -11.22 -31.25 -12.64
CA ILE A 11 -11.64 -30.19 -11.72
C ILE A 11 -12.36 -29.06 -12.47
N GLY A 12 -12.02 -28.85 -13.75
CA GLY A 12 -12.77 -27.99 -14.68
C GLY A 12 -12.88 -26.53 -14.27
N ASN A 13 -11.85 -25.99 -13.56
CA ASN A 13 -11.82 -24.62 -13.09
C ASN A 13 -10.68 -23.87 -13.78
N ASP A 14 -10.97 -22.74 -14.40
CA ASP A 14 -10.01 -21.89 -15.15
C ASP A 14 -8.78 -21.47 -14.31
N TYR A 15 -8.87 -21.60 -12.98
CA TYR A 15 -7.81 -21.26 -12.02
C TYR A 15 -7.10 -22.48 -11.43
N THR A 16 -7.40 -23.69 -11.95
CA THR A 16 -6.70 -24.90 -11.52
C THR A 16 -5.56 -25.17 -12.49
N GLN A 17 -4.33 -25.18 -11.97
CA GLN A 17 -3.12 -25.38 -12.77
C GLN A 17 -2.06 -26.13 -11.99
N LEU A 18 -1.07 -26.69 -12.67
CA LEU A 18 0.10 -27.26 -12.02
C LEU A 18 0.92 -26.13 -11.39
N ALA A 19 1.60 -26.43 -10.27
CA ALA A 19 2.46 -25.45 -9.64
C ALA A 19 3.60 -24.96 -10.55
N SER A 20 4.06 -25.82 -11.48
CA SER A 20 5.05 -25.44 -12.51
C SER A 20 4.53 -24.44 -13.55
N ASP A 21 3.22 -24.30 -13.65
CA ASP A 21 2.56 -23.44 -14.64
C ASP A 21 2.09 -22.12 -14.02
N ILE A 22 2.34 -21.94 -12.71
CA ILE A 22 2.08 -20.68 -12.02
C ILE A 22 3.04 -19.61 -12.56
N ASP A 23 2.48 -18.54 -13.10
CA ASP A 23 3.28 -17.37 -13.47
C ASP A 23 3.84 -16.72 -12.21
N GLU A 24 5.14 -16.82 -12.00
CA GLU A 24 5.86 -16.22 -10.87
C GLU A 24 6.18 -14.75 -11.11
N THR A 25 5.77 -14.17 -12.23
CA THR A 25 6.01 -12.75 -12.52
C THR A 25 5.18 -11.89 -11.57
N GLU A 26 5.71 -11.66 -10.38
CA GLU A 26 5.14 -10.68 -9.47
C GLU A 26 5.32 -9.27 -10.06
N THR A 27 4.22 -8.62 -10.34
CA THR A 27 4.22 -7.23 -10.78
C THR A 27 3.84 -6.33 -9.61
N TYR A 28 4.41 -5.14 -9.58
CA TYR A 28 4.26 -4.20 -8.48
C TYR A 28 3.82 -2.83 -8.97
N VAL A 29 3.10 -2.12 -8.11
CA VAL A 29 2.79 -0.70 -8.29
C VAL A 29 3.75 0.13 -7.46
N ASP A 30 4.50 1.01 -8.09
CA ASP A 30 5.42 1.93 -7.44
C ASP A 30 4.68 2.85 -6.45
N THR A 31 5.19 2.97 -5.24
CA THR A 31 4.61 3.86 -4.22
C THR A 31 5.00 5.32 -4.39
N GLY A 32 5.98 5.62 -5.24
CA GLY A 32 6.58 6.94 -5.38
C GLY A 32 7.77 7.19 -4.45
N SER A 33 8.15 6.22 -3.62
CA SER A 33 9.34 6.27 -2.77
C SER A 33 10.10 4.95 -2.86
N TYR A 34 11.35 5.02 -3.30
CA TYR A 34 12.21 3.85 -3.45
C TYR A 34 12.38 3.06 -2.15
N ILE A 35 12.62 3.73 -1.03
CA ILE A 35 12.80 3.05 0.25
C ILE A 35 11.50 2.41 0.75
N PHE A 36 10.33 3.01 0.43
CA PHE A 36 9.03 2.45 0.79
C PHE A 36 8.69 1.23 -0.08
N ASN A 37 9.06 1.25 -1.37
CA ASN A 37 8.99 0.07 -2.22
C ASN A 37 9.81 -1.08 -1.61
N GLY A 38 11.07 -0.82 -1.23
CA GLY A 38 11.94 -1.80 -0.58
C GLY A 38 11.32 -2.40 0.67
N LEU A 39 10.75 -1.57 1.53
CA LEU A 39 10.07 -2.04 2.75
C LEU A 39 8.90 -2.99 2.45
N ILE A 40 8.09 -2.70 1.41
CA ILE A 40 6.89 -3.47 1.08
C ILE A 40 7.22 -4.77 0.37
N SER A 41 8.09 -4.73 -0.64
CA SER A 41 8.33 -5.84 -1.57
C SER A 41 9.72 -6.46 -1.49
N GLY A 42 10.64 -5.84 -0.76
CA GLY A 42 12.04 -6.26 -0.73
C GLY A 42 12.93 -5.61 -1.81
N SER A 43 12.34 -4.94 -2.81
CA SER A 43 13.07 -4.27 -3.88
C SER A 43 12.70 -2.78 -3.95
N ILE A 44 13.68 -1.90 -4.13
CA ILE A 44 13.40 -0.46 -4.33
C ILE A 44 12.66 -0.19 -5.65
N PHE A 45 12.73 -1.11 -6.60
CA PHE A 45 11.98 -1.06 -7.86
C PHE A 45 10.64 -1.79 -7.80
N GLY A 46 10.28 -2.37 -6.65
CA GLY A 46 9.02 -3.04 -6.42
C GLY A 46 7.91 -2.09 -5.97
N GLY A 47 7.24 -2.43 -4.87
CA GLY A 47 6.14 -1.65 -4.29
C GLY A 47 4.94 -2.50 -3.88
N VAL A 48 3.72 -2.02 -4.15
CA VAL A 48 2.48 -2.74 -3.83
C VAL A 48 2.25 -3.87 -4.84
N SER A 49 2.11 -5.10 -4.36
CA SER A 49 1.86 -6.27 -5.24
C SER A 49 0.51 -6.17 -5.93
N ASN A 50 0.48 -6.45 -7.25
CA ASN A 50 -0.70 -6.31 -8.12
C ASN A 50 -1.85 -7.29 -7.82
N ASN A 51 -1.62 -8.32 -7.03
CA ASN A 51 -2.64 -9.36 -6.76
C ASN A 51 -2.89 -9.57 -5.27
N LYS A 52 -2.52 -8.61 -4.43
CA LYS A 52 -2.62 -8.73 -2.97
C LYS A 52 -3.35 -7.54 -2.33
N ILE A 53 -3.72 -7.72 -1.07
CA ILE A 53 -4.26 -6.67 -0.22
C ILE A 53 -3.12 -6.09 0.61
N THR A 54 -2.90 -4.78 0.49
CA THR A 54 -1.95 -4.03 1.31
C THR A 54 -2.71 -3.08 2.22
N ALA A 55 -2.50 -3.21 3.53
CA ALA A 55 -3.11 -2.34 4.53
C ALA A 55 -2.11 -1.29 5.02
N ILE A 56 -2.53 -0.03 5.03
CA ILE A 56 -1.77 1.11 5.54
C ILE A 56 -2.54 1.70 6.73
N ALA A 57 -2.01 1.55 7.92
CA ALA A 57 -2.66 1.98 9.15
C ALA A 57 -1.84 3.06 9.88
N GLY A 58 -2.53 3.98 10.53
CA GLY A 58 -1.88 5.04 11.30
C GLY A 58 -2.89 6.01 11.89
N GLU A 59 -2.41 6.88 12.77
CA GLU A 59 -3.24 7.95 13.33
C GLU A 59 -3.78 8.90 12.27
N SER A 60 -4.69 9.77 12.65
CA SER A 60 -5.17 10.83 11.77
C SER A 60 -4.02 11.70 11.27
N SER A 61 -4.13 12.13 10.01
CA SER A 61 -3.14 13.00 9.34
C SER A 61 -1.71 12.41 9.26
N THR A 62 -1.55 11.08 9.28
CA THR A 62 -0.25 10.44 9.00
C THR A 62 0.04 10.30 7.50
N GLY A 63 -0.86 10.79 6.63
CA GLY A 63 -0.66 10.75 5.18
C GLY A 63 -1.23 9.52 4.47
N LYS A 64 -2.08 8.70 5.13
CA LYS A 64 -2.66 7.48 4.54
C LYS A 64 -3.31 7.72 3.18
N THR A 65 -4.24 8.67 3.10
CA THR A 65 -4.89 9.09 1.84
C THR A 65 -3.87 9.57 0.81
N PHE A 66 -2.86 10.34 1.26
CA PHE A 66 -1.80 10.81 0.37
C PHE A 66 -1.03 9.64 -0.27
N PHE A 67 -0.62 8.65 0.53
CA PHE A 67 0.07 7.45 0.01
C PHE A 67 -0.82 6.66 -0.94
N SER A 68 -2.10 6.49 -0.61
CA SER A 68 -3.05 5.80 -1.50
C SER A 68 -3.17 6.51 -2.84
N LEU A 69 -3.30 7.84 -2.84
CA LEU A 69 -3.38 8.63 -4.08
C LEU A 69 -2.06 8.63 -4.87
N ALA A 70 -0.90 8.60 -4.20
CA ALA A 70 0.39 8.48 -4.87
C ALA A 70 0.52 7.13 -5.62
N VAL A 71 0.11 6.04 -4.98
CA VAL A 71 0.09 4.72 -5.62
C VAL A 71 -0.92 4.68 -6.78
N VAL A 72 -2.11 5.27 -6.62
CA VAL A 72 -3.11 5.38 -7.70
C VAL A 72 -2.52 6.13 -8.89
N LYS A 73 -1.87 7.28 -8.65
CA LYS A 73 -1.21 8.04 -9.72
C LYS A 73 -0.20 7.20 -10.46
N ASN A 74 0.73 6.56 -9.74
CA ASN A 74 1.78 5.75 -10.35
C ASN A 74 1.22 4.53 -11.08
N PHE A 75 0.14 3.93 -10.58
CA PHE A 75 -0.58 2.86 -11.28
C PHE A 75 -1.15 3.33 -12.60
N LEU A 76 -1.84 4.47 -12.62
CA LEU A 76 -2.44 5.03 -13.83
C LEU A 76 -1.38 5.50 -14.84
N ASP A 77 -0.26 6.05 -14.37
CA ASP A 77 0.86 6.45 -15.22
C ASP A 77 1.54 5.26 -15.90
N SER A 78 1.70 4.16 -15.15
CA SER A 78 2.30 2.92 -15.67
C SER A 78 1.37 2.08 -16.54
N ASN A 79 0.06 2.35 -16.48
CA ASN A 79 -0.98 1.62 -17.20
C ASN A 79 -1.88 2.61 -17.96
N PRO A 80 -1.55 3.03 -19.20
CA PRO A 80 -2.29 4.05 -19.93
C PRO A 80 -3.79 3.74 -20.11
N ASP A 81 -4.15 2.46 -20.26
CA ASP A 81 -5.53 1.99 -20.36
C ASP A 81 -6.12 1.55 -19.02
N GLY A 82 -5.35 1.66 -17.94
CA GLY A 82 -5.76 1.23 -16.61
C GLY A 82 -6.73 2.20 -15.95
N TYR A 83 -7.48 1.71 -14.95
CA TYR A 83 -8.41 2.51 -14.17
C TYR A 83 -8.42 2.10 -12.70
N CYS A 84 -8.93 2.99 -11.85
CA CYS A 84 -9.01 2.76 -10.41
C CYS A 84 -10.44 2.93 -9.89
N LEU A 85 -10.88 2.02 -9.01
CA LEU A 85 -12.07 2.19 -8.19
C LEU A 85 -11.65 2.62 -6.79
N TYR A 86 -12.03 3.83 -6.41
CA TYR A 86 -11.72 4.43 -5.12
C TYR A 86 -12.98 4.45 -4.25
N PHE A 87 -13.04 3.56 -3.25
CA PHE A 87 -14.12 3.50 -2.27
C PHE A 87 -13.83 4.53 -1.17
N ASP A 88 -14.52 5.67 -1.24
CA ASP A 88 -14.38 6.80 -0.31
C ASP A 88 -15.43 6.70 0.81
N THR A 89 -14.97 6.67 2.04
CA THR A 89 -15.81 6.56 3.25
C THR A 89 -15.85 7.85 4.07
N GLU A 90 -14.97 8.80 3.75
CA GLU A 90 -14.79 10.05 4.52
C GLU A 90 -15.24 11.29 3.72
N ALA A 91 -15.67 11.12 2.48
CA ALA A 91 -15.89 12.21 1.53
C ALA A 91 -14.65 13.13 1.40
N ALA A 92 -13.46 12.54 1.56
CA ALA A 92 -12.19 13.26 1.58
C ALA A 92 -11.65 13.55 0.17
N VAL A 93 -12.11 12.80 -0.83
CA VAL A 93 -11.62 12.88 -2.20
C VAL A 93 -12.53 13.78 -3.04
N ASN A 94 -11.96 14.83 -3.61
CA ASN A 94 -12.66 15.74 -4.50
C ASN A 94 -11.83 16.04 -5.75
N LYS A 95 -12.49 16.59 -6.77
CA LYS A 95 -11.90 16.89 -8.08
C LYS A 95 -10.63 17.75 -7.99
N SER A 96 -10.63 18.77 -7.14
CA SER A 96 -9.50 19.68 -6.96
C SER A 96 -8.29 18.96 -6.36
N LEU A 97 -8.50 18.13 -5.33
CA LEU A 97 -7.44 17.33 -4.73
C LEU A 97 -6.84 16.34 -5.73
N LEU A 98 -7.67 15.60 -6.46
CA LEU A 98 -7.21 14.63 -7.47
C LEU A 98 -6.40 15.31 -8.57
N ALA A 99 -6.91 16.42 -9.13
CA ALA A 99 -6.23 17.18 -10.16
C ALA A 99 -4.89 17.76 -9.66
N SER A 100 -4.85 18.28 -8.42
CA SER A 100 -3.60 18.79 -7.82
C SER A 100 -2.53 17.72 -7.62
N ARG A 101 -2.93 16.44 -7.59
CA ARG A 101 -2.03 15.27 -7.50
C ARG A 101 -1.68 14.68 -8.87
N GLY A 102 -2.15 15.29 -9.97
CA GLY A 102 -1.91 14.83 -11.32
C GLY A 102 -2.57 13.49 -11.65
N ILE A 103 -3.70 13.19 -10.97
CA ILE A 103 -4.49 11.99 -11.23
C ILE A 103 -5.45 12.27 -12.38
N ASP A 104 -5.48 11.38 -13.36
CA ASP A 104 -6.41 11.41 -14.47
C ASP A 104 -7.83 11.11 -13.96
N LEU A 105 -8.70 12.12 -14.05
CA LEU A 105 -10.05 12.07 -13.50
C LEU A 105 -10.98 11.16 -14.30
N ASP A 106 -10.71 10.93 -15.57
CA ASP A 106 -11.53 10.11 -16.45
C ASP A 106 -11.27 8.60 -16.24
N ARG A 107 -10.17 8.28 -15.55
CA ARG A 107 -9.77 6.90 -15.21
C ARG A 107 -9.92 6.55 -13.75
N LEU A 108 -10.51 7.43 -12.93
CA LEU A 108 -10.78 7.21 -11.52
C LEU A 108 -12.28 7.24 -11.23
N VAL A 109 -12.83 6.13 -10.78
CA VAL A 109 -14.23 6.02 -10.34
C VAL A 109 -14.28 6.13 -8.82
N VAL A 110 -14.85 7.22 -8.31
CA VAL A 110 -15.10 7.40 -6.85
C VAL A 110 -16.43 6.76 -6.48
N VAL A 111 -16.38 5.83 -5.53
CA VAL A 111 -17.54 5.08 -5.05
C VAL A 111 -17.74 5.39 -3.56
N ASN A 112 -18.69 6.27 -3.26
CA ASN A 112 -19.02 6.57 -1.86
C ASN A 112 -19.68 5.35 -1.20
N VAL A 113 -19.17 4.93 -0.05
CA VAL A 113 -19.67 3.80 0.73
C VAL A 113 -19.74 4.17 2.21
N VAL A 114 -20.81 3.76 2.86
CA VAL A 114 -21.06 4.06 4.28
C VAL A 114 -20.98 2.81 5.13
N THR A 115 -21.35 1.63 4.56
CA THR A 115 -21.37 0.37 5.29
C THR A 115 -20.41 -0.67 4.71
N ILE A 116 -20.04 -1.62 5.57
CA ILE A 116 -19.21 -2.78 5.19
C ILE A 116 -19.94 -3.62 4.13
N GLU A 117 -21.27 -3.75 4.27
CA GLU A 117 -22.12 -4.49 3.36
C GLU A 117 -22.15 -3.84 1.96
N GLU A 118 -22.25 -2.50 1.89
CA GLU A 118 -22.17 -1.76 0.63
C GLU A 118 -20.81 -1.93 -0.04
N PHE A 119 -19.72 -1.70 0.70
CA PHE A 119 -18.38 -1.91 0.18
C PHE A 119 -18.21 -3.32 -0.39
N ARG A 120 -18.53 -4.35 0.43
CA ARG A 120 -18.45 -5.75 0.01
C ARG A 120 -19.22 -6.01 -1.27
N THR A 121 -20.48 -5.56 -1.32
CA THR A 121 -21.36 -5.82 -2.46
C THR A 121 -20.88 -5.14 -3.73
N ARG A 122 -20.46 -3.87 -3.64
CA ARG A 122 -19.99 -3.10 -4.80
C ARG A 122 -18.64 -3.62 -5.31
N ALA A 123 -17.71 -3.92 -4.39
CA ALA A 123 -16.40 -4.48 -4.75
C ALA A 123 -16.53 -5.86 -5.40
N LEU A 124 -17.36 -6.76 -4.84
CA LEU A 124 -17.60 -8.09 -5.44
C LEU A 124 -18.24 -7.98 -6.83
N LYS A 125 -19.24 -7.10 -7.01
CA LYS A 125 -19.84 -6.86 -8.33
C LYS A 125 -18.80 -6.39 -9.34
N ALA A 126 -17.93 -5.45 -8.97
CA ALA A 126 -16.89 -4.94 -9.85
C ALA A 126 -15.91 -6.05 -10.27
N VAL A 127 -15.42 -6.85 -9.31
CA VAL A 127 -14.54 -7.98 -9.61
C VAL A 127 -15.24 -9.05 -10.47
N ASP A 128 -16.51 -9.35 -10.20
CA ASP A 128 -17.26 -10.35 -10.99
C ASP A 128 -17.48 -9.89 -12.44
N ILE A 129 -17.74 -8.60 -12.66
CA ILE A 129 -17.81 -8.02 -14.01
C ILE A 129 -16.44 -8.15 -14.70
N TYR A 130 -15.37 -7.78 -13.98
CA TYR A 130 -14.00 -7.86 -14.50
C TYR A 130 -13.63 -9.29 -14.90
N LEU A 131 -13.91 -10.28 -14.06
CA LEU A 131 -13.59 -11.69 -14.32
C LEU A 131 -14.42 -12.31 -15.45
N LYS A 132 -15.63 -11.78 -15.72
CA LYS A 132 -16.49 -12.19 -16.83
C LYS A 132 -16.10 -11.56 -18.18
N THR A 133 -15.32 -10.50 -18.15
CA THR A 133 -14.74 -9.90 -19.37
C THR A 133 -13.67 -10.83 -19.92
N ASP A 134 -13.60 -11.00 -21.23
CA ASP A 134 -12.58 -11.82 -21.87
C ASP A 134 -11.18 -11.31 -21.51
N THR A 135 -10.24 -12.21 -21.28
CA THR A 135 -8.92 -11.86 -20.75
C THR A 135 -8.18 -10.83 -21.62
N GLU A 136 -8.35 -10.90 -22.95
CA GLU A 136 -7.74 -9.97 -23.91
C GLU A 136 -8.31 -8.55 -23.81
N ASP A 137 -9.55 -8.41 -23.32
CA ASP A 137 -10.24 -7.12 -23.18
C ASP A 137 -10.08 -6.51 -21.77
N ARG A 138 -9.53 -7.28 -20.82
CA ARG A 138 -9.31 -6.79 -19.45
C ARG A 138 -8.25 -5.71 -19.44
N LYS A 139 -8.62 -4.54 -18.93
CA LYS A 139 -7.69 -3.43 -18.70
C LYS A 139 -7.16 -3.50 -17.25
N PRO A 140 -5.91 -3.12 -16.98
CA PRO A 140 -5.40 -3.06 -15.62
C PRO A 140 -6.34 -2.30 -14.70
N CYS A 141 -6.64 -2.89 -13.53
CA CYS A 141 -7.57 -2.30 -12.58
C CYS A 141 -6.97 -2.31 -11.17
N MET A 142 -7.23 -1.27 -10.39
CA MET A 142 -6.80 -1.12 -9.01
C MET A 142 -7.97 -0.71 -8.13
N PHE A 143 -8.00 -1.22 -6.88
CA PHE A 143 -8.98 -0.83 -5.87
C PHE A 143 -8.30 -0.12 -4.69
N VAL A 144 -9.00 0.86 -4.15
CA VAL A 144 -8.64 1.53 -2.90
C VAL A 144 -9.86 1.59 -1.99
N LEU A 145 -9.70 1.30 -0.70
CA LEU A 145 -10.68 1.57 0.35
C LEU A 145 -10.08 2.57 1.34
N ASP A 146 -10.60 3.78 1.38
CA ASP A 146 -10.15 4.84 2.28
C ASP A 146 -11.33 5.44 3.05
N SER A 147 -11.53 5.07 4.32
CA SER A 147 -10.82 4.12 5.17
C SER A 147 -11.75 3.04 5.72
N LEU A 148 -11.22 1.85 6.02
CA LEU A 148 -12.02 0.77 6.63
C LEU A 148 -12.61 1.18 7.99
N GLY A 149 -11.86 1.97 8.77
CA GLY A 149 -12.27 2.38 10.12
C GLY A 149 -13.55 3.18 10.17
N MET A 150 -13.88 3.89 9.10
CA MET A 150 -15.06 4.77 9.01
C MET A 150 -16.33 4.05 8.57
N LEU A 151 -16.21 2.83 8.05
CA LEU A 151 -17.39 2.05 7.67
C LEU A 151 -18.18 1.64 8.91
N SER A 152 -19.50 1.88 8.86
CA SER A 152 -20.48 1.34 9.80
C SER A 152 -20.99 -0.03 9.32
N THR A 153 -21.92 -0.62 10.07
CA THR A 153 -22.77 -1.71 9.59
C THR A 153 -24.16 -1.18 9.30
N GLU A 154 -24.93 -1.85 8.45
CA GLU A 154 -26.35 -1.52 8.25
C GLU A 154 -27.12 -1.58 9.58
N LYS A 155 -26.73 -2.50 10.48
CA LYS A 155 -27.30 -2.60 11.82
C LYS A 155 -26.98 -1.38 12.68
N GLU A 156 -25.70 -0.91 12.71
CA GLU A 156 -25.33 0.29 13.46
C GLU A 156 -26.15 1.51 13.00
N ILE A 157 -26.35 1.67 11.70
CA ILE A 157 -27.15 2.78 11.14
C ILE A 157 -28.63 2.66 11.57
N ARG A 158 -29.22 1.47 11.47
CA ARG A 158 -30.60 1.24 11.86
C ARG A 158 -30.82 1.48 13.35
N ASP A 159 -29.92 0.94 14.19
CA ASP A 159 -30.01 1.11 15.64
C ASP A 159 -29.88 2.60 16.04
N ALA A 160 -29.02 3.36 15.35
CA ALA A 160 -28.88 4.80 15.55
C ALA A 160 -30.15 5.59 15.15
N LEU A 161 -30.82 5.23 14.05
CA LEU A 161 -32.08 5.84 13.63
C LEU A 161 -33.24 5.51 14.59
N ASP A 162 -33.22 4.33 15.21
CA ASP A 162 -34.19 3.89 16.22
C ASP A 162 -33.83 4.38 17.63
N ASP A 163 -32.84 5.24 17.79
CA ASP A 163 -32.34 5.75 19.08
C ASP A 163 -31.89 4.65 20.08
N LYS A 164 -31.43 3.51 19.55
CA LYS A 164 -30.95 2.38 20.32
C LYS A 164 -29.45 2.48 20.58
N GLN A 165 -29.04 2.56 21.83
CA GLN A 165 -27.62 2.59 22.22
C GLN A 165 -27.05 1.17 22.39
N VAL A 166 -27.09 0.35 21.33
CA VAL A 166 -26.60 -1.03 21.36
C VAL A 166 -25.30 -1.13 20.54
N ARG A 167 -24.24 -1.61 21.17
CA ARG A 167 -22.97 -1.87 20.46
C ARG A 167 -23.16 -3.03 19.49
N ASP A 168 -22.86 -2.80 18.21
CA ASP A 168 -22.87 -3.88 17.23
C ASP A 168 -21.63 -4.77 17.35
N MET A 169 -21.85 -6.01 17.81
CA MET A 169 -20.81 -7.03 17.96
C MET A 169 -20.54 -7.78 16.65
N THR A 170 -21.33 -7.55 15.59
CA THR A 170 -21.20 -8.28 14.31
C THR A 170 -20.21 -7.64 13.34
N LYS A 171 -19.83 -6.38 13.56
CA LYS A 171 -18.91 -5.62 12.70
C LYS A 171 -17.64 -6.39 12.32
N SER A 172 -16.97 -6.99 13.31
CA SER A 172 -15.75 -7.78 13.06
C SER A 172 -15.97 -9.00 12.18
N GLN A 173 -17.14 -9.64 12.31
CA GLN A 173 -17.51 -10.80 11.48
C GLN A 173 -17.83 -10.38 10.04
N LEU A 174 -18.51 -9.25 9.86
CA LEU A 174 -18.81 -8.68 8.54
C LEU A 174 -17.53 -8.29 7.80
N VAL A 175 -16.60 -7.61 8.46
CA VAL A 175 -15.26 -7.31 7.93
C VAL A 175 -14.54 -8.58 7.51
N LYS A 176 -14.48 -9.59 8.41
CA LYS A 176 -13.85 -10.88 8.10
C LYS A 176 -14.52 -11.58 6.91
N GLY A 177 -15.83 -11.55 6.83
CA GLY A 177 -16.59 -12.11 5.71
C GLY A 177 -16.31 -11.41 4.39
N ALA A 178 -16.29 -10.07 4.39
CA ALA A 178 -16.01 -9.27 3.20
C ALA A 178 -14.63 -9.58 2.63
N PHE A 179 -13.59 -9.48 3.44
CA PHE A 179 -12.22 -9.72 2.98
C PHE A 179 -11.96 -11.18 2.59
N ARG A 180 -12.57 -12.17 3.29
CA ARG A 180 -12.48 -13.58 2.89
C ARG A 180 -13.00 -13.83 1.48
N MET A 181 -14.12 -13.19 1.10
CA MET A 181 -14.68 -13.32 -0.26
C MET A 181 -13.86 -12.58 -1.31
N LEU A 182 -13.33 -11.40 -0.97
CA LEU A 182 -12.56 -10.57 -1.91
C LEU A 182 -11.16 -11.11 -2.17
N THR A 183 -10.47 -11.67 -1.17
CA THR A 183 -9.04 -12.01 -1.27
C THR A 183 -8.73 -12.91 -2.46
N LEU A 184 -9.46 -14.01 -2.63
CA LEU A 184 -9.21 -14.94 -3.73
C LEU A 184 -9.56 -14.34 -5.08
N LYS A 185 -10.71 -13.67 -5.17
CA LYS A 185 -11.20 -13.05 -6.43
C LYS A 185 -10.26 -11.93 -6.91
N LEU A 186 -9.79 -11.07 -6.01
CA LEU A 186 -8.81 -10.04 -6.33
C LEU A 186 -7.49 -10.64 -6.81
N GLY A 187 -7.03 -11.72 -6.16
CA GLY A 187 -5.85 -12.47 -6.60
C GLY A 187 -6.00 -13.05 -8.00
N GLN A 188 -7.14 -13.67 -8.31
CA GLN A 188 -7.47 -14.21 -9.62
C GLN A 188 -7.57 -13.13 -10.72
N ALA A 189 -8.06 -11.95 -10.33
CA ALA A 189 -8.22 -10.80 -11.23
C ALA A 189 -6.93 -9.98 -11.41
N ASN A 190 -5.86 -10.27 -10.67
CA ASN A 190 -4.67 -9.42 -10.58
C ASN A 190 -5.02 -7.96 -10.25
N ILE A 191 -5.97 -7.76 -9.31
CA ILE A 191 -6.40 -6.43 -8.85
C ILE A 191 -5.78 -6.17 -7.48
N PRO A 192 -4.83 -5.21 -7.35
CA PRO A 192 -4.34 -4.76 -6.05
C PRO A 192 -5.43 -4.03 -5.29
N LEU A 193 -5.53 -4.29 -3.99
CA LEU A 193 -6.39 -3.54 -3.09
C LEU A 193 -5.55 -2.86 -2.01
N ILE A 194 -5.57 -1.54 -1.97
CA ILE A 194 -5.06 -0.76 -0.84
C ILE A 194 -6.21 -0.50 0.12
N VAL A 195 -5.96 -0.75 1.41
CA VAL A 195 -6.90 -0.45 2.49
C VAL A 195 -6.22 0.47 3.48
N THR A 196 -6.72 1.69 3.63
CA THR A 196 -6.29 2.55 4.73
C THR A 196 -7.10 2.26 5.98
N ASN A 197 -6.49 2.47 7.15
CA ASN A 197 -7.18 2.27 8.42
C ASN A 197 -6.62 3.17 9.52
N HIS A 198 -7.41 3.39 10.57
CA HIS A 198 -6.97 4.10 11.78
C HIS A 198 -6.36 3.14 12.79
N THR A 199 -5.40 3.65 13.56
CA THR A 199 -4.83 2.94 14.71
C THR A 199 -5.34 3.58 16.00
N TYR A 200 -5.54 2.73 17.01
CA TYR A 200 -5.98 3.11 18.35
C TYR A 200 -4.99 2.56 19.38
N ASP A 201 -4.82 3.27 20.47
CA ASP A 201 -4.01 2.80 21.58
C ASP A 201 -4.69 1.62 22.28
N VAL A 202 -3.93 0.58 22.57
CA VAL A 202 -4.42 -0.59 23.32
C VAL A 202 -4.48 -0.22 24.80
N ILE A 203 -5.68 -0.07 25.33
CA ILE A 203 -5.91 0.25 26.75
C ILE A 203 -5.46 -0.93 27.62
N GLY A 204 -4.66 -0.66 28.64
CA GLY A 204 -4.17 -1.66 29.59
C GLY A 204 -2.92 -2.42 29.14
N SER A 205 -2.31 -2.07 28.03
CA SER A 205 -0.99 -2.59 27.63
C SER A 205 0.11 -1.91 28.45
N TYR A 206 1.01 -2.72 29.02
CA TYR A 206 2.17 -2.22 29.79
C TYR A 206 3.17 -1.45 28.89
N VAL A 207 3.21 -1.78 27.61
CA VAL A 207 3.98 -1.05 26.59
C VAL A 207 2.99 -0.37 25.66
N PRO A 208 3.15 0.94 25.36
CA PRO A 208 2.29 1.63 24.42
C PRO A 208 2.25 0.90 23.08
N THR A 209 1.13 0.25 22.80
CA THR A 209 0.93 -0.56 21.59
C THR A 209 -0.27 -0.01 20.85
N LYS A 210 -0.11 0.17 19.53
CA LYS A 210 -1.20 0.60 18.66
C LYS A 210 -1.73 -0.58 17.87
N GLU A 211 -3.04 -0.68 17.79
CA GLU A 211 -3.71 -1.66 16.97
C GLU A 211 -4.60 -1.00 15.91
N MET A 212 -4.72 -1.70 14.80
CA MET A 212 -5.58 -1.31 13.69
C MET A 212 -7.05 -1.64 14.03
N GLY A 213 -7.96 -0.71 13.77
CA GLY A 213 -9.40 -0.90 13.94
C GLY A 213 -9.99 -1.97 13.01
N GLY A 214 -11.25 -2.34 13.23
CA GLY A 214 -12.00 -3.26 12.35
C GLY A 214 -11.75 -4.75 12.62
N GLY A 215 -11.08 -5.11 13.73
CA GLY A 215 -10.88 -6.50 14.16
C GLY A 215 -9.86 -7.28 13.34
N SER A 216 -9.86 -8.61 13.48
CA SER A 216 -8.86 -9.50 12.89
C SER A 216 -9.04 -9.75 11.38
N GLY A 217 -10.19 -9.40 10.80
CA GLY A 217 -10.52 -9.75 9.40
C GLY A 217 -9.52 -9.25 8.38
N LEU A 218 -9.19 -7.94 8.42
CA LEU A 218 -8.17 -7.37 7.54
C LEU A 218 -6.77 -7.89 7.88
N LYS A 219 -6.44 -8.09 9.17
CA LYS A 219 -5.14 -8.65 9.58
C LYS A 219 -4.86 -10.02 8.95
N TYR A 220 -5.88 -10.87 8.80
CA TYR A 220 -5.75 -12.18 8.16
C TYR A 220 -5.66 -12.07 6.63
N ALA A 221 -6.47 -11.23 6.03
CA ALA A 221 -6.60 -11.11 4.58
C ALA A 221 -5.41 -10.38 3.93
N ALA A 222 -4.93 -9.29 4.56
CA ALA A 222 -3.84 -8.49 4.02
C ALA A 222 -2.54 -9.32 3.94
N SER A 223 -1.86 -9.21 2.81
CA SER A 223 -0.52 -9.77 2.62
C SER A 223 0.54 -8.90 3.27
N THR A 224 0.34 -7.59 3.25
CA THR A 224 1.25 -6.62 3.86
C THR A 224 0.45 -5.63 4.72
N ILE A 225 0.93 -5.36 5.94
CA ILE A 225 0.37 -4.37 6.85
C ILE A 225 1.49 -3.43 7.28
N ILE A 226 1.30 -2.16 7.01
CA ILE A 226 2.25 -1.09 7.35
C ILE A 226 1.62 -0.18 8.40
N TYR A 227 2.34 0.07 9.49
CA TYR A 227 2.00 1.11 10.45
C TYR A 227 2.78 2.38 10.17
N LEU A 228 2.05 3.50 10.09
CA LEU A 228 2.61 4.82 9.89
C LEU A 228 2.56 5.63 11.19
N SER A 229 3.66 6.28 11.50
CA SER A 229 3.73 7.35 12.49
C SER A 229 4.45 8.56 11.89
N LYS A 230 4.18 9.77 12.40
CA LYS A 230 4.73 10.99 11.81
C LYS A 230 5.46 11.85 12.83
N LYS A 231 6.46 12.56 12.32
CA LYS A 231 7.12 13.68 12.99
C LYS A 231 7.08 14.87 12.04
N LYS A 232 6.78 16.06 12.55
CA LYS A 232 6.81 17.29 11.73
C LYS A 232 8.23 17.59 11.27
N GLU A 233 8.41 17.85 9.99
CA GLU A 233 9.65 18.37 9.44
C GLU A 233 9.58 19.90 9.41
N LYS A 234 10.63 20.53 9.92
CA LYS A 234 10.73 22.00 9.97
C LYS A 234 11.92 22.47 9.16
N ASP A 235 11.71 23.51 8.37
CA ASP A 235 12.78 24.35 7.85
C ASP A 235 12.82 25.63 8.70
N LYS A 236 13.86 25.77 9.52
CA LYS A 236 13.95 26.80 10.57
C LYS A 236 12.75 26.72 11.53
N THR A 237 11.79 27.64 11.42
CA THR A 237 10.59 27.73 12.28
C THR A 237 9.33 27.21 11.58
N GLU A 238 9.34 27.10 10.26
CA GLU A 238 8.19 26.72 9.46
C GLU A 238 8.08 25.18 9.31
N VAL A 239 6.86 24.66 9.39
CA VAL A 239 6.60 23.23 9.13
C VAL A 239 6.41 23.05 7.64
N VAL A 240 7.37 22.42 6.97
CA VAL A 240 7.39 22.24 5.52
C VAL A 240 6.91 20.87 5.06
N GLY A 241 6.79 19.92 6.00
CA GLY A 241 6.39 18.57 5.69
C GLY A 241 6.29 17.66 6.91
N ASN A 242 6.25 16.36 6.65
CA ASN A 242 6.34 15.31 7.65
C ASN A 242 7.44 14.31 7.30
N LEU A 243 8.19 13.88 8.31
CA LEU A 243 8.94 12.64 8.29
C LEU A 243 8.03 11.52 8.79
N ILE A 244 7.81 10.52 7.97
CA ILE A 244 6.87 9.43 8.23
C ILE A 244 7.66 8.16 8.43
N LYS A 245 7.57 7.61 9.63
CA LYS A 245 8.13 6.30 9.93
C LYS A 245 7.11 5.25 9.52
N ALA A 246 7.49 4.40 8.57
CA ALA A 246 6.72 3.25 8.11
C ALA A 246 7.34 1.96 8.68
N LYS A 247 6.54 1.13 9.31
CA LYS A 247 6.95 -0.15 9.89
C LYS A 247 6.08 -1.29 9.39
N THR A 248 6.70 -2.36 8.89
CA THR A 248 5.98 -3.61 8.57
C THR A 248 5.56 -4.32 9.85
N ALA A 249 4.25 -4.52 10.02
CA ALA A 249 3.67 -5.30 11.12
C ALA A 249 3.35 -6.73 10.68
N LYS A 250 3.12 -6.93 9.38
CA LYS A 250 2.92 -8.20 8.72
C LYS A 250 3.38 -8.06 7.28
N SER A 251 4.07 -9.06 6.75
CA SER A 251 4.35 -9.15 5.33
C SER A 251 4.50 -10.61 4.90
N ARG A 252 4.04 -10.92 3.68
CA ARG A 252 4.31 -12.18 2.98
C ARG A 252 5.38 -12.00 1.89
N LEU A 253 5.79 -10.76 1.65
CA LEU A 253 6.72 -10.38 0.58
C LEU A 253 8.09 -9.98 1.13
N SER A 254 8.11 -9.38 2.32
CA SER A 254 9.31 -8.84 2.94
C SER A 254 9.38 -9.18 4.43
N LYS A 255 10.54 -8.96 5.06
CA LYS A 255 10.74 -9.21 6.49
C LYS A 255 9.82 -8.34 7.35
N GLU A 256 9.17 -8.95 8.33
CA GLU A 256 8.36 -8.23 9.33
C GLU A 256 9.23 -7.44 10.30
N ASN A 257 8.63 -6.46 10.96
CA ASN A 257 9.27 -5.57 11.95
C ASN A 257 10.39 -4.67 11.40
N LYS A 258 10.60 -4.63 10.10
CA LYS A 258 11.47 -3.63 9.47
C LYS A 258 10.79 -2.28 9.44
N GLN A 259 11.59 -1.21 9.46
CA GLN A 259 11.07 0.15 9.41
C GLN A 259 11.98 1.04 8.57
N VAL A 260 11.37 2.00 7.91
CA VAL A 260 12.04 3.05 7.14
C VAL A 260 11.44 4.41 7.46
N GLU A 261 12.15 5.48 7.13
CA GLU A 261 11.65 6.83 7.19
C GLU A 261 11.41 7.37 5.78
N ILE A 262 10.30 8.03 5.57
CA ILE A 262 9.84 8.57 4.29
C ILE A 262 9.58 10.06 4.48
N ARG A 263 9.95 10.89 3.52
CA ARG A 263 9.72 12.34 3.57
C ARG A 263 8.54 12.73 2.70
N LEU A 264 7.61 13.49 3.28
CA LEU A 264 6.45 14.04 2.60
C LEU A 264 6.42 15.55 2.77
N PHE A 265 6.59 16.29 1.67
CA PHE A 265 6.43 17.74 1.63
C PHE A 265 4.97 18.13 1.45
N PHE A 266 4.58 19.30 1.98
CA PHE A 266 3.19 19.80 1.85
C PHE A 266 2.94 20.52 0.52
N ASP A 267 4.01 20.92 -0.17
CA ASP A 267 3.95 21.58 -1.46
C ASP A 267 3.90 20.60 -2.65
N HIS A 268 4.12 21.13 -3.86
CA HIS A 268 4.10 20.38 -5.12
C HIS A 268 5.12 19.25 -5.21
N ARG A 269 6.17 19.24 -4.37
CA ARG A 269 7.17 18.16 -4.31
C ARG A 269 6.56 16.85 -3.82
N GLY A 270 5.58 16.91 -2.91
CA GLY A 270 4.88 15.73 -2.40
C GLY A 270 5.85 14.74 -1.74
N LEU A 271 5.80 13.49 -2.19
CA LEU A 271 6.65 12.42 -1.67
C LEU A 271 8.06 12.53 -2.23
N ASP A 272 9.06 12.54 -1.34
CA ASP A 272 10.47 12.54 -1.74
C ASP A 272 10.89 11.12 -2.16
N ARG A 273 11.13 10.97 -3.46
CA ARG A 273 11.39 9.68 -4.08
C ARG A 273 12.68 9.02 -3.58
N TYR A 274 13.72 9.82 -3.33
CA TYR A 274 15.08 9.35 -3.02
C TYR A 274 15.41 9.35 -1.53
N TYR A 275 14.56 9.96 -0.70
CA TYR A 275 14.76 10.00 0.75
C TYR A 275 14.83 8.59 1.33
N GLY A 276 15.78 8.34 2.24
CA GLY A 276 16.04 7.04 2.87
C GLY A 276 17.03 6.16 2.12
N LEU A 277 17.38 6.48 0.85
CA LEU A 277 18.36 5.70 0.10
C LEU A 277 19.81 5.90 0.62
N LEU A 278 20.11 7.06 1.22
CA LEU A 278 21.42 7.31 1.80
C LEU A 278 21.67 6.40 3.00
N GLU A 279 20.68 6.27 3.87
CA GLU A 279 20.70 5.39 5.03
C GLU A 279 20.79 3.91 4.60
N LEU A 280 20.05 3.53 3.56
CA LEU A 280 20.10 2.18 3.00
C LEU A 280 21.50 1.84 2.48
N GLY A 281 22.13 2.75 1.71
CA GLY A 281 23.47 2.55 1.19
C GLY A 281 24.54 2.55 2.28
N GLU A 282 24.34 3.28 3.38
CA GLU A 282 25.21 3.23 4.57
C GLU A 282 25.11 1.85 5.25
N ILE A 283 23.89 1.32 5.44
CA ILE A 283 23.64 -0.02 5.98
C ILE A 283 24.33 -1.09 5.14
N GLY A 284 24.26 -1.01 3.83
CA GLY A 284 24.90 -1.94 2.90
C GLY A 284 26.38 -1.69 2.65
N GLY A 285 26.98 -0.67 3.25
CA GLY A 285 28.39 -0.34 3.10
C GLY A 285 28.77 0.26 1.75
N LEU A 286 27.78 0.72 0.95
CA LEU A 286 28.01 1.36 -0.35
C LEU A 286 28.77 2.70 -0.20
N TRP A 287 28.51 3.40 0.89
CA TRP A 287 29.20 4.62 1.32
C TRP A 287 29.27 4.75 2.84
N LYS A 288 30.06 5.68 3.30
CA LYS A 288 30.24 5.96 4.73
C LYS A 288 29.70 7.35 5.06
N ASN A 289 29.06 7.45 6.22
CA ASN A 289 28.69 8.72 6.83
C ASN A 289 29.73 9.09 7.89
N VAL A 290 30.45 10.18 7.66
CA VAL A 290 31.46 10.70 8.58
C VAL A 290 31.08 12.11 9.00
N ALA A 291 30.72 12.28 10.25
CA ALA A 291 30.28 13.55 10.83
C ALA A 291 29.15 14.25 10.03
N GLY A 292 28.14 13.48 9.62
CA GLY A 292 26.97 13.96 8.87
C GLY A 292 27.22 14.19 7.37
N ARG A 293 28.38 13.79 6.86
CA ARG A 293 28.70 13.85 5.42
C ARG A 293 28.88 12.46 4.86
N TYR A 294 28.25 12.20 3.73
CA TYR A 294 28.39 10.96 2.98
C TYR A 294 29.59 11.05 2.02
N GLU A 295 30.39 10.00 1.99
CA GLU A 295 31.53 9.85 1.05
C GLU A 295 31.02 9.14 -0.20
N ILE A 296 30.66 9.89 -1.25
CA ILE A 296 30.15 9.39 -2.52
C ILE A 296 30.97 9.93 -3.68
N GLY A 297 31.44 9.05 -4.57
CA GLY A 297 32.22 9.45 -5.75
C GLY A 297 33.50 10.21 -5.39
N GLY A 298 34.13 9.89 -4.26
CA GLY A 298 35.36 10.57 -3.79
C GLY A 298 35.11 11.95 -3.16
N LYS A 299 33.86 12.37 -3.01
CA LYS A 299 33.48 13.66 -2.40
C LYS A 299 32.78 13.43 -1.06
N LYS A 300 32.93 14.40 -0.14
CA LYS A 300 32.25 14.45 1.16
C LYS A 300 31.13 15.48 1.11
N LEU A 301 29.88 15.00 1.06
CA LEU A 301 28.69 15.82 0.82
C LEU A 301 27.66 15.65 1.93
N TYR A 302 26.92 16.71 2.25
CA TYR A 302 25.76 16.60 3.12
C TYR A 302 24.58 15.97 2.38
N ALA A 303 23.71 15.26 3.10
CA ALA A 303 22.50 14.66 2.53
C ALA A 303 21.67 15.66 1.70
N LYS A 304 21.52 16.92 2.17
CA LYS A 304 20.80 17.97 1.45
C LYS A 304 21.39 18.25 0.06
N GLN A 305 22.73 18.23 -0.07
CA GLN A 305 23.40 18.46 -1.37
C GLN A 305 23.16 17.30 -2.34
N ILE A 306 23.21 16.06 -1.84
CA ILE A 306 22.97 14.87 -2.65
C ILE A 306 21.52 14.84 -3.11
N LEU A 307 20.57 15.05 -2.19
CA LEU A 307 19.14 15.01 -2.47
C LEU A 307 18.63 16.23 -3.27
N SER A 308 19.42 17.29 -3.42
CA SER A 308 19.08 18.39 -4.32
C SER A 308 19.40 18.10 -5.79
N GLU A 309 20.31 17.16 -6.06
CA GLU A 309 20.70 16.74 -7.41
C GLU A 309 20.74 15.19 -7.48
N PRO A 310 19.62 14.50 -7.21
CA PRO A 310 19.61 13.05 -7.02
C PRO A 310 20.12 12.29 -8.25
N GLU A 311 19.78 12.73 -9.45
CA GLU A 311 20.17 12.10 -10.72
C GLU A 311 21.70 12.03 -10.90
N THR A 312 22.45 12.95 -10.27
CA THR A 312 23.91 12.99 -10.32
C THR A 312 24.56 11.88 -9.48
N TYR A 313 23.92 11.51 -8.38
CA TYR A 313 24.51 10.60 -7.38
C TYR A 313 23.84 9.22 -7.36
N PHE A 314 22.56 9.12 -7.71
CA PHE A 314 21.83 7.87 -7.82
C PHE A 314 21.80 7.42 -9.29
N THR A 315 23.00 7.12 -9.84
CA THR A 315 23.13 6.55 -11.19
C THR A 315 22.48 5.16 -11.27
N ASN A 316 22.28 4.63 -12.48
CA ASN A 316 21.70 3.31 -12.66
C ASN A 316 22.48 2.22 -11.89
N GLU A 317 23.82 2.29 -11.91
CA GLU A 317 24.68 1.34 -11.20
C GLU A 317 24.50 1.45 -9.67
N VAL A 318 24.42 2.68 -9.16
CA VAL A 318 24.15 2.93 -7.73
C VAL A 318 22.78 2.44 -7.34
N MET A 319 21.76 2.69 -8.15
CA MET A 319 20.38 2.22 -7.89
C MET A 319 20.29 0.69 -7.92
N GLN A 320 21.00 0.01 -8.82
CA GLN A 320 21.08 -1.46 -8.81
C GLN A 320 21.77 -1.99 -7.55
N ALA A 321 22.89 -1.37 -7.15
CA ALA A 321 23.56 -1.74 -5.90
C ALA A 321 22.66 -1.52 -4.67
N LEU A 322 21.91 -0.43 -4.63
CA LEU A 322 20.91 -0.16 -3.58
C LEU A 322 19.78 -1.18 -3.59
N ASP A 323 19.35 -1.67 -4.74
CA ASP A 323 18.33 -2.70 -4.85
C ASP A 323 18.80 -4.04 -4.27
N GLU A 324 20.06 -4.44 -4.56
CA GLU A 324 20.65 -5.64 -3.95
C GLU A 324 20.77 -5.51 -2.42
N ILE A 325 21.11 -4.32 -1.92
CA ILE A 325 21.11 -4.04 -0.47
C ILE A 325 19.69 -4.13 0.08
N ALA A 326 18.69 -3.56 -0.61
CA ALA A 326 17.30 -3.63 -0.19
C ALA A 326 16.79 -5.08 -0.14
N LYS A 327 17.11 -5.90 -1.13
CA LYS A 327 16.80 -7.34 -1.15
C LYS A 327 17.41 -8.04 0.06
N SER A 328 18.70 -7.81 0.33
CA SER A 328 19.38 -8.38 1.50
C SER A 328 18.76 -7.92 2.83
N GLU A 329 18.39 -6.64 2.94
CA GLU A 329 17.84 -6.06 4.16
C GLU A 329 16.38 -6.46 4.42
N PHE A 330 15.55 -6.47 3.36
CA PHE A 330 14.10 -6.57 3.49
C PHE A 330 13.50 -7.89 2.99
N SER A 331 14.11 -8.64 2.06
CA SER A 331 13.51 -9.89 1.54
C SER A 331 13.67 -11.06 2.49
N TYR A 332 12.73 -12.01 2.43
CA TYR A 332 12.89 -13.29 3.11
C TYR A 332 13.96 -14.15 2.43
N GLY A 333 14.70 -14.91 3.25
CA GLY A 333 15.69 -15.89 2.74
C GLY A 333 16.99 -15.30 2.23
N SER A 334 17.19 -14.01 2.45
CA SER A 334 18.46 -13.32 2.12
C SER A 334 19.38 -13.26 3.31
#